data_526075e8b82bb792ec8a326f6a3c95ff
#
_entry.id   526075e8b82bb792ec8a326f6a3c95ff
#
_cell.length_a   1.000
_cell.length_b   1.000
_cell.length_c   1.000
_cell.angle_alpha   90.00
_cell.angle_beta   90.00
_cell.angle_gamma   90.00
#
_symmetry.space_group_name_H-M   'P 1'
#
loop_
_entity.id
_entity.type
_entity.pdbx_description
1 polymer ?
#
loop_
_entity_poly.entity_id
_entity_poly.type
_entity_poly.pdbx_seq_one_letter_code
_entity_poly.pdbx_strand_id
1 'polypeptide(L)'
;VIAPTTVGIAAGAQVVQSRGIADTVKVTGLGLPSEMRDFVKDGTVEGFQLWSPFNEGWLAAHFSVGLKNGKMKNKVGGTFEVPTLGTITINQGNSINTQAALTTFNAGNIDDFDF
;
A
#
# COMPACT_ATOMS: atom_id res chain seq x y z
N VAL A 1 13.69 8.63 6.59
CA VAL A 1 13.60 8.69 5.12
C VAL A 1 12.30 8.06 4.69
N ILE A 2 11.52 8.73 3.83
CA ILE A 2 10.32 8.18 3.22
C ILE A 2 10.58 8.04 1.72
N ALA A 3 10.49 6.83 1.19
CA ALA A 3 10.74 6.52 -0.21
C ALA A 3 9.42 6.11 -0.91
N PRO A 4 8.92 6.89 -1.87
CA PRO A 4 7.63 6.62 -2.52
C PRO A 4 7.71 5.62 -3.68
N THR A 5 8.81 4.89 -3.79
CA THR A 5 9.00 3.85 -4.83
C THR A 5 9.71 2.63 -4.27
N THR A 6 9.46 1.46 -4.87
CA THR A 6 10.07 0.18 -4.46
C THR A 6 11.59 0.22 -4.58
N VAL A 7 12.11 0.76 -5.67
CA VAL A 7 13.56 0.93 -5.88
C VAL A 7 14.17 1.89 -4.85
N GLY A 8 13.46 2.98 -4.53
CA GLY A 8 13.94 4.00 -3.60
C GLY A 8 14.05 3.47 -2.16
N ILE A 9 13.06 2.70 -1.69
CA ILE A 9 13.11 2.13 -0.34
C ILE A 9 14.20 1.07 -0.21
N ALA A 10 14.36 0.20 -1.21
CA ALA A 10 15.40 -0.83 -1.21
C ALA A 10 16.81 -0.19 -1.20
N ALA A 11 17.03 0.81 -2.04
CA ALA A 11 18.31 1.54 -2.06
C ALA A 11 18.57 2.27 -0.73
N GLY A 12 17.55 2.92 -0.16
CA GLY A 12 17.66 3.57 1.16
C GLY A 12 17.97 2.58 2.28
N ALA A 13 17.30 1.45 2.31
CA ALA A 13 17.55 0.38 3.28
C ALA A 13 18.97 -0.17 3.16
N GLN A 14 19.42 -0.43 1.94
CA GLN A 14 20.79 -0.92 1.69
C GLN A 14 21.86 0.07 2.20
N VAL A 15 21.66 1.38 1.99
CA VAL A 15 22.60 2.40 2.50
C VAL A 15 22.60 2.43 4.02
N VAL A 16 21.42 2.39 4.66
CA VAL A 16 21.29 2.41 6.12
C VAL A 16 21.94 1.16 6.72
N GLN A 17 21.67 -0.01 6.16
CA GLN A 17 22.24 -1.29 6.59
C GLN A 17 23.78 -1.28 6.46
N SER A 18 24.29 -0.93 5.27
CA SER A 18 25.74 -0.95 5.00
C SER A 18 26.54 0.03 5.85
N ARG A 19 25.91 1.11 6.30
CA ARG A 19 26.51 2.12 7.19
C ARG A 19 26.31 1.80 8.68
N GLY A 20 25.49 0.81 9.02
CA GLY A 20 25.18 0.47 10.41
C GLY A 20 24.48 1.59 11.18
N ILE A 21 23.60 2.37 10.51
CA ILE A 21 22.94 3.55 11.11
C ILE A 21 21.43 3.38 11.31
N ALA A 22 20.95 2.14 11.32
CA ALA A 22 19.51 1.84 11.46
C ALA A 22 18.91 2.36 12.78
N ASP A 23 19.72 2.53 13.83
CA ASP A 23 19.28 3.08 15.10
C ASP A 23 18.94 4.59 15.03
N THR A 24 19.60 5.31 14.12
CA THR A 24 19.48 6.78 13.99
C THR A 24 18.70 7.21 12.75
N VAL A 25 18.70 6.40 11.69
CA VAL A 25 18.04 6.71 10.42
C VAL A 25 17.01 5.64 10.11
N LYS A 26 15.75 6.00 10.19
CA LYS A 26 14.63 5.11 9.84
C LYS A 26 14.25 5.29 8.38
N VAL A 27 13.99 4.17 7.69
CA VAL A 27 13.53 4.11 6.30
C VAL A 27 12.16 3.49 6.26
N THR A 28 11.26 4.08 5.50
CA THR A 28 9.90 3.56 5.22
C THR A 28 9.43 4.04 3.86
N GLY A 29 8.31 3.53 3.38
CA GLY A 29 7.72 3.95 2.12
C GLY A 29 6.97 2.84 1.41
N LEU A 30 7.08 2.79 0.09
CA LEU A 30 6.48 1.76 -0.75
C LEU A 30 7.52 0.72 -1.13
N GLY A 31 7.26 -0.56 -0.84
CA GLY A 31 8.20 -1.65 -1.07
C GLY A 31 7.54 -2.94 -1.52
N LEU A 32 8.31 -3.81 -2.18
CA LEU A 32 7.91 -5.20 -2.47
C LEU A 32 8.32 -6.11 -1.32
N PRO A 33 7.43 -6.97 -0.82
CA PRO A 33 7.75 -7.90 0.26
C PRO A 33 8.99 -8.76 -0.01
N SER A 34 9.14 -9.28 -1.22
CA SER A 34 10.29 -10.09 -1.62
C SER A 34 11.63 -9.34 -1.54
N GLU A 35 11.65 -8.05 -1.91
CA GLU A 35 12.87 -7.23 -1.88
C GLU A 35 13.20 -6.70 -0.47
N MET A 36 12.16 -6.47 0.35
CA MET A 36 12.31 -5.82 1.65
C MET A 36 12.44 -6.80 2.81
N ARG A 37 12.20 -8.10 2.58
CA ARG A 37 12.13 -9.13 3.63
C ARG A 37 13.35 -9.13 4.54
N ASP A 38 14.53 -9.15 3.98
CA ASP A 38 15.78 -9.24 4.76
C ASP A 38 16.00 -7.97 5.60
N PHE A 39 15.71 -6.79 5.04
CA PHE A 39 15.82 -5.51 5.76
C PHE A 39 14.80 -5.37 6.91
N VAL A 40 13.65 -6.02 6.78
CA VAL A 40 12.64 -6.05 7.84
C VAL A 40 13.06 -7.04 8.94
N LYS A 41 13.58 -8.21 8.56
CA LYS A 41 13.98 -9.24 9.51
C LYS A 41 15.22 -8.86 10.32
N ASP A 42 16.15 -8.13 9.75
CA ASP A 42 17.34 -7.65 10.45
C ASP A 42 17.13 -6.33 11.23
N GLY A 43 15.92 -5.74 11.13
CA GLY A 43 15.55 -4.52 11.83
C GLY A 43 16.02 -3.22 11.17
N THR A 44 16.63 -3.27 9.99
CA THR A 44 17.01 -2.09 9.21
C THR A 44 15.78 -1.26 8.82
N VAL A 45 14.66 -1.92 8.50
CA VAL A 45 13.36 -1.32 8.19
C VAL A 45 12.30 -1.88 9.13
N GLU A 46 11.65 -1.03 9.91
CA GLU A 46 10.61 -1.45 10.85
C GLU A 46 9.30 -1.84 10.14
N GLY A 47 9.01 -1.19 9.01
CA GLY A 47 7.84 -1.48 8.21
C GLY A 47 7.71 -0.57 7.00
N PHE A 48 6.93 -1.03 6.04
CA PHE A 48 6.63 -0.35 4.79
C PHE A 48 5.23 -0.71 4.31
N GLN A 49 4.77 -0.08 3.25
CA GLN A 49 3.43 -0.32 2.70
C GLN A 49 3.49 -0.63 1.22
N LEU A 50 2.46 -1.32 0.74
CA LEU A 50 2.16 -1.44 -0.68
C LEU A 50 0.65 -1.64 -0.85
N TRP A 51 0.10 -1.14 -1.94
CA TRP A 51 -1.27 -1.45 -2.35
C TRP A 51 -1.33 -2.83 -3.02
N SER A 52 -2.51 -3.43 -2.99
CA SER A 52 -2.77 -4.66 -3.74
C SER A 52 -3.29 -4.29 -5.15
N PRO A 53 -2.57 -4.62 -6.22
CA PRO A 53 -3.07 -4.43 -7.59
C PRO A 53 -4.38 -5.18 -7.86
N PHE A 54 -4.56 -6.33 -7.20
CA PHE A 54 -5.82 -7.09 -7.25
C PHE A 54 -6.98 -6.26 -6.66
N ASN A 55 -6.79 -5.69 -5.46
CA ASN A 55 -7.83 -4.88 -4.82
C ASN A 55 -8.15 -3.62 -5.62
N GLU A 56 -7.15 -2.99 -6.24
CA GLU A 56 -7.36 -1.84 -7.12
C GLU A 56 -8.18 -2.22 -8.35
N GLY A 57 -7.84 -3.30 -9.03
CA GLY A 57 -8.60 -3.81 -10.16
C GLY A 57 -10.03 -4.21 -9.77
N TRP A 58 -10.20 -4.86 -8.63
CA TRP A 58 -11.48 -5.23 -8.08
C TRP A 58 -12.36 -4.02 -7.80
N LEU A 59 -11.79 -3.00 -7.14
CA LEU A 59 -12.43 -1.73 -6.86
C LEU A 59 -12.85 -1.01 -8.16
N ALA A 60 -11.95 -0.91 -9.12
CA ALA A 60 -12.21 -0.28 -10.41
C ALA A 60 -13.34 -0.97 -11.18
N ALA A 61 -13.36 -2.30 -11.18
CA ALA A 61 -14.42 -3.09 -11.82
C ALA A 61 -15.79 -2.85 -11.15
N HIS A 62 -15.86 -2.92 -9.82
CA HIS A 62 -17.08 -2.67 -9.06
C HIS A 62 -17.61 -1.25 -9.28
N PHE A 63 -16.74 -0.25 -9.26
CA PHE A 63 -17.09 1.13 -9.50
C PHE A 63 -17.65 1.34 -10.91
N SER A 64 -16.97 0.82 -11.92
CA SER A 64 -17.39 0.93 -13.34
C SER A 64 -18.75 0.29 -13.60
N VAL A 65 -18.96 -0.93 -13.08
CA VAL A 65 -20.24 -1.64 -13.20
C VAL A 65 -21.36 -0.92 -12.44
N GLY A 66 -21.05 -0.42 -11.24
CA GLY A 66 -21.99 0.33 -10.43
C GLY A 66 -22.46 1.63 -11.12
N LEU A 67 -21.56 2.36 -11.74
CA LEU A 67 -21.89 3.57 -12.54
C LEU A 67 -22.75 3.20 -13.76
N LYS A 68 -22.34 2.19 -14.53
CA LYS A 68 -23.09 1.77 -15.73
C LYS A 68 -24.51 1.35 -15.42
N ASN A 69 -24.71 0.63 -14.32
CA ASN A 69 -26.02 0.13 -13.91
C ASN A 69 -26.86 1.15 -13.12
N GLY A 70 -26.38 2.37 -12.95
CA GLY A 70 -27.07 3.43 -12.19
C GLY A 70 -27.19 3.17 -10.67
N LYS A 71 -26.50 2.13 -10.17
CA LYS A 71 -26.45 1.79 -8.73
C LYS A 71 -25.56 2.74 -7.95
N MET A 72 -24.66 3.44 -8.64
CA MET A 72 -23.76 4.45 -8.11
C MET A 72 -23.88 5.74 -8.89
N LYS A 73 -23.57 6.85 -8.21
CA LYS A 73 -23.41 8.16 -8.84
C LYS A 73 -22.02 8.67 -8.49
N ASN A 74 -21.29 9.15 -9.49
CA ASN A 74 -20.01 9.83 -9.28
C ASN A 74 -20.26 11.21 -8.65
N LYS A 75 -20.46 11.24 -7.33
CA LYS A 75 -20.71 12.45 -6.56
C LYS A 75 -19.84 12.45 -5.31
N VAL A 76 -19.16 13.56 -5.07
CA VAL A 76 -18.37 13.75 -3.84
C VAL A 76 -19.21 13.49 -2.59
N GLY A 77 -18.66 12.72 -1.65
CA GLY A 77 -19.35 12.24 -0.45
C GLY A 77 -20.26 11.04 -0.68
N GLY A 78 -20.43 10.58 -1.92
CA GLY A 78 -21.14 9.34 -2.21
C GLY A 78 -20.36 8.13 -1.72
N THR A 79 -21.07 7.13 -1.21
CA THR A 79 -20.50 5.88 -0.70
C THR A 79 -21.01 4.69 -1.50
N PHE A 80 -20.22 3.63 -1.55
CA PHE A 80 -20.62 2.34 -2.12
C PHE A 80 -19.88 1.19 -1.43
N GLU A 81 -20.53 0.03 -1.40
CA GLU A 81 -19.96 -1.17 -0.83
C GLU A 81 -19.20 -1.96 -1.89
N VAL A 82 -17.98 -2.37 -1.55
CA VAL A 82 -17.17 -3.28 -2.35
C VAL A 82 -16.92 -4.54 -1.54
N PRO A 83 -17.32 -5.72 -2.02
CA PRO A 83 -17.06 -6.97 -1.31
C PRO A 83 -15.58 -7.08 -0.95
N THR A 84 -15.29 -7.48 0.29
CA THR A 84 -13.94 -7.59 0.87
C THR A 84 -13.21 -6.28 1.19
N LEU A 85 -13.58 -5.15 0.57
CA LEU A 85 -12.95 -3.84 0.83
C LEU A 85 -13.82 -2.92 1.70
N GLY A 86 -15.10 -3.27 1.90
CA GLY A 86 -16.02 -2.48 2.71
C GLY A 86 -16.55 -1.22 2.01
N THR A 87 -16.93 -0.23 2.81
CA THR A 87 -17.50 1.02 2.34
C THR A 87 -16.44 1.96 1.79
N ILE A 88 -16.56 2.31 0.54
CA ILE A 88 -15.66 3.24 -0.16
C ILE A 88 -16.36 4.58 -0.33
N THR A 89 -15.64 5.68 -0.13
CA THR A 89 -16.15 7.05 -0.26
C THR A 89 -15.49 7.78 -1.43
N ILE A 90 -16.28 8.48 -2.22
CA ILE A 90 -15.80 9.33 -3.31
C ILE A 90 -15.39 10.70 -2.73
N ASN A 91 -14.13 11.06 -2.88
CA ASN A 91 -13.54 12.30 -2.39
C ASN A 91 -13.60 13.42 -3.45
N GLN A 92 -13.15 14.63 -3.08
CA GLN A 92 -12.98 15.73 -4.01
C GLN A 92 -12.03 15.35 -5.16
N GLY A 93 -12.26 15.89 -6.35
CA GLY A 93 -11.48 15.59 -7.54
C GLY A 93 -11.79 14.24 -8.18
N ASN A 94 -12.95 13.64 -7.86
CA ASN A 94 -13.36 12.31 -8.34
C ASN A 94 -12.34 11.21 -7.96
N SER A 95 -11.62 11.42 -6.86
CA SER A 95 -10.73 10.43 -6.30
C SER A 95 -11.46 9.52 -5.31
N ILE A 96 -10.97 8.31 -5.15
CA ILE A 96 -11.45 7.34 -4.19
C ILE A 96 -10.36 7.16 -3.14
N ASN A 97 -10.73 7.15 -1.87
CA ASN A 97 -9.77 6.81 -0.83
C ASN A 97 -9.47 5.31 -0.86
N THR A 98 -8.28 4.96 -1.34
CA THR A 98 -7.80 3.58 -1.44
C THR A 98 -7.04 3.11 -0.19
N GLN A 99 -7.10 3.84 0.93
CA GLN A 99 -6.43 3.44 2.17
C GLN A 99 -6.86 2.05 2.65
N ALA A 100 -8.08 1.63 2.34
CA ALA A 100 -8.53 0.24 2.56
C ALA A 100 -7.78 -0.81 1.71
N ALA A 101 -6.99 -0.37 0.73
CA ALA A 101 -6.22 -1.25 -0.16
C ALA A 101 -4.71 -1.29 0.18
N LEU A 102 -4.24 -0.48 1.16
CA LEU A 102 -2.84 -0.51 1.61
C LEU A 102 -2.63 -1.62 2.64
N THR A 103 -1.64 -2.46 2.38
CA THR A 103 -1.14 -3.45 3.33
C THR A 103 0.14 -2.93 3.96
N THR A 104 0.22 -2.98 5.28
CA THR A 104 1.45 -2.68 6.03
C THR A 104 2.20 -3.98 6.29
N PHE A 105 3.44 -4.01 5.87
CA PHE A 105 4.37 -5.12 6.05
C PHE A 105 5.37 -4.80 7.16
N ASN A 106 5.62 -5.77 8.02
CA ASN A 106 6.57 -5.70 9.12
C ASN A 106 7.07 -7.09 9.48
N ALA A 107 7.92 -7.21 10.49
CA ALA A 107 8.51 -8.49 10.90
C ALA A 107 7.47 -9.55 11.32
N GLY A 108 6.26 -9.14 11.70
CA GLY A 108 5.21 -10.07 12.14
C GLY A 108 4.43 -10.72 10.99
N ASN A 109 4.51 -10.18 9.77
CA ASN A 109 3.70 -10.68 8.65
C ASN A 109 4.44 -10.78 7.31
N ILE A 110 5.71 -10.37 7.24
CA ILE A 110 6.45 -10.30 5.96
C ILE A 110 6.60 -11.68 5.29
N ASP A 111 6.62 -12.75 6.08
CA ASP A 111 6.77 -14.12 5.57
C ASP A 111 5.50 -14.68 4.93
N ASP A 112 4.34 -14.06 5.16
CA ASP A 112 3.07 -14.46 4.56
C ASP A 112 2.95 -14.02 3.09
N PHE A 113 3.91 -13.26 2.57
CA PHE A 113 3.86 -12.65 1.25
C PHE A 113 5.09 -13.00 0.42
N ASP A 114 4.88 -13.48 -0.79
CA ASP A 114 5.95 -13.89 -1.71
C ASP A 114 5.73 -13.32 -3.13
N PHE A 115 5.79 -11.99 -3.22
CA PHE A 115 5.67 -11.26 -4.49
C PHE A 115 6.53 -10.00 -4.52
#